data_de118178ddaa29109f963537c533f951
#
_entry.id   de118178ddaa29109f963537c533f951
#
_cell.length_a   1.000
_cell.length_b   1.000
_cell.length_c   1.000
_cell.angle_alpha   90.00
_cell.angle_beta   90.00
_cell.angle_gamma   90.00
#
_symmetry.space_group_name_H-M   'P 1'
#
loop_
_entity.id
_entity.type
_entity.pdbx_description
1 polymer ?
#
loop_
_entity_poly.entity_id
_entity_poly.type
_entity_poly.pdbx_seq_one_letter_code
_entity_poly.pdbx_strand_id
1 'polypeptide(L)'
;TAEESLEREAALGILMLKCPCPPSSAGLELSVNNHAADFTLSTGLSPAISLSCLVHNSSQAEELLWYRGTGQVDLKDGNKVNISNICISPVNESDNGVTFTCRLARDKAVQVSVTLDVQFPPQLSGEETLHVEEEKDVTLTCNSKANPQAQSIWLKDNQILTLQQSRHKLYQTSEVFQLSITKVEKSDNGTYTCVVESGLGNGTRDFHLFVEDKKPVFPTEAIIAAAVVVTITILFGIVAQKDKIFKVWKCRG
;
A
#
# COMPACT_ATOMS: atom_id res chain seq x y z
N THR A 1 -64.48 -56.53 8.34
CA THR A 1 -63.53 -56.83 7.26
C THR A 1 -62.90 -55.53 6.81
N ALA A 2 -61.62 -55.61 6.53
CA ALA A 2 -60.66 -54.52 6.44
C ALA A 2 -60.80 -53.51 5.26
N GLU A 3 -61.97 -53.46 4.64
CA GLU A 3 -62.23 -52.57 3.51
C GLU A 3 -63.08 -51.32 3.84
N GLU A 4 -63.66 -51.25 5.02
CA GLU A 4 -64.51 -50.12 5.45
C GLU A 4 -63.72 -49.05 6.21
N SER A 5 -62.43 -49.24 6.47
CA SER A 5 -61.59 -48.30 7.22
C SER A 5 -60.77 -47.35 6.31
N LEU A 6 -60.71 -47.57 5.00
CA LEU A 6 -59.88 -46.74 4.10
C LEU A 6 -60.68 -45.59 3.42
N GLU A 7 -61.99 -45.54 3.50
CA GLU A 7 -62.75 -44.46 2.87
C GLU A 7 -63.09 -43.30 3.78
N ARG A 8 -62.70 -43.32 5.04
CA ARG A 8 -62.94 -42.20 5.98
C ARG A 8 -61.80 -41.19 6.18
N GLU A 9 -60.62 -41.49 5.64
CA GLU A 9 -59.48 -40.54 5.73
C GLU A 9 -59.31 -39.60 4.55
N ALA A 10 -60.10 -39.76 3.50
CA ALA A 10 -59.97 -38.94 2.28
C ALA A 10 -60.84 -37.66 2.27
N ALA A 11 -61.47 -37.30 3.37
CA ALA A 11 -62.39 -36.11 3.43
C ALA A 11 -61.95 -35.01 4.39
N LEU A 12 -60.72 -35.00 4.91
CA LEU A 12 -60.15 -33.83 5.61
C LEU A 12 -59.22 -33.07 4.65
N GLY A 13 -59.81 -32.53 3.58
CA GLY A 13 -59.18 -31.50 2.78
C GLY A 13 -58.89 -30.30 3.70
N ILE A 14 -57.63 -30.23 4.16
CA ILE A 14 -57.12 -29.01 4.82
C ILE A 14 -57.21 -27.90 3.78
N LEU A 15 -58.27 -27.08 3.90
CA LEU A 15 -58.33 -25.78 3.27
C LEU A 15 -57.20 -24.94 3.89
N MET A 16 -56.00 -25.04 3.29
CA MET A 16 -54.97 -24.05 3.52
C MET A 16 -55.53 -22.71 3.04
N LEU A 17 -56.17 -21.99 3.97
CA LEU A 17 -56.36 -20.58 3.80
C LEU A 17 -54.99 -19.97 3.57
N LYS A 18 -54.67 -19.67 2.30
CA LYS A 18 -53.61 -18.72 1.97
C LYS A 18 -54.00 -17.43 2.69
N CYS A 19 -53.42 -17.21 3.89
CA CYS A 19 -53.38 -15.87 4.44
C CYS A 19 -52.78 -14.99 3.36
N PRO A 20 -53.48 -13.99 2.83
CA PRO A 20 -52.82 -13.00 2.00
C PRO A 20 -51.74 -12.41 2.90
N CYS A 21 -50.44 -12.56 2.52
CA CYS A 21 -49.39 -11.76 3.12
C CYS A 21 -49.88 -10.32 3.04
N PRO A 22 -49.95 -9.58 4.16
CA PRO A 22 -50.26 -8.17 4.09
C PRO A 22 -49.27 -7.55 3.09
N PRO A 23 -49.72 -6.62 2.24
CA PRO A 23 -48.79 -5.93 1.35
C PRO A 23 -47.64 -5.46 2.22
N SER A 24 -46.42 -5.86 1.90
CA SER A 24 -45.24 -5.37 2.57
C SER A 24 -45.40 -3.87 2.62
N SER A 25 -45.59 -3.31 3.81
CA SER A 25 -45.58 -1.87 3.99
C SER A 25 -44.20 -1.46 3.46
N ALA A 26 -44.18 -0.75 2.33
CA ALA A 26 -42.94 -0.29 1.76
C ALA A 26 -42.23 0.50 2.84
N GLY A 27 -41.23 -0.13 3.45
CA GLY A 27 -40.43 0.52 4.49
C GLY A 27 -39.70 1.73 3.90
N LEU A 28 -39.33 2.64 4.77
CA LEU A 28 -38.48 3.77 4.38
C LEU A 28 -37.20 3.25 3.72
N GLU A 29 -36.88 3.76 2.55
CA GLU A 29 -35.75 3.29 1.75
C GLU A 29 -34.91 4.48 1.26
N LEU A 30 -33.59 4.28 1.17
CA LEU A 30 -32.67 5.23 0.56
C LEU A 30 -32.17 4.70 -0.77
N SER A 31 -31.86 5.61 -1.68
CA SER A 31 -31.09 5.29 -2.88
C SER A 31 -29.96 6.31 -3.09
N VAL A 32 -28.83 5.84 -3.59
CA VAL A 32 -27.72 6.69 -4.08
C VAL A 32 -27.57 6.46 -5.57
N ASN A 33 -27.68 7.52 -6.37
CA ASN A 33 -27.63 7.45 -7.84
C ASN A 33 -28.57 6.35 -8.39
N ASN A 34 -29.79 6.24 -7.83
CA ASN A 34 -30.81 5.23 -8.15
C ASN A 34 -30.49 3.79 -7.73
N HIS A 35 -29.46 3.55 -6.93
CA HIS A 35 -29.17 2.24 -6.33
C HIS A 35 -29.66 2.22 -4.88
N ALA A 36 -30.55 1.27 -4.56
CA ALA A 36 -31.09 1.09 -3.20
C ALA A 36 -30.23 0.15 -2.33
N ALA A 37 -29.23 -0.48 -2.88
CA ALA A 37 -28.27 -1.32 -2.18
C ALA A 37 -26.86 -0.77 -2.36
N ASP A 38 -25.94 -1.22 -1.51
CA ASP A 38 -24.52 -0.88 -1.61
C ASP A 38 -23.96 -1.30 -2.97
N PHE A 39 -23.14 -0.44 -3.58
CA PHE A 39 -22.57 -0.68 -4.89
C PHE A 39 -21.17 -0.08 -5.04
N THR A 40 -20.47 -0.50 -6.10
CA THR A 40 -19.18 0.06 -6.51
C THR A 40 -19.40 0.96 -7.74
N LEU A 41 -18.86 2.18 -7.68
CA LEU A 41 -18.89 3.13 -8.79
C LEU A 41 -17.52 3.19 -9.42
N SER A 42 -17.36 2.58 -10.61
CA SER A 42 -16.14 2.68 -11.39
C SER A 42 -16.08 4.01 -12.14
N THR A 43 -14.96 4.70 -12.01
CA THR A 43 -14.69 6.00 -12.65
C THR A 43 -13.20 6.11 -12.98
N GLY A 44 -12.84 6.95 -13.94
CA GLY A 44 -11.45 7.36 -14.14
C GLY A 44 -11.11 8.59 -13.29
N LEU A 45 -9.86 9.06 -13.41
CA LEU A 45 -9.47 10.38 -12.93
C LEU A 45 -10.36 11.43 -13.62
N SER A 46 -11.03 12.24 -12.84
CA SER A 46 -12.02 13.17 -13.39
C SER A 46 -12.05 14.48 -12.60
N PRO A 47 -12.46 15.59 -13.21
CA PRO A 47 -12.56 16.87 -12.51
C PRO A 47 -13.60 16.84 -11.39
N ALA A 48 -14.67 16.08 -11.54
CA ALA A 48 -15.67 15.91 -10.50
C ALA A 48 -16.63 14.76 -10.77
N ILE A 49 -17.12 14.12 -9.70
CA ILE A 49 -18.30 13.24 -9.73
C ILE A 49 -19.31 13.69 -8.67
N SER A 50 -20.59 13.45 -8.94
CA SER A 50 -21.68 13.79 -8.03
C SER A 50 -22.38 12.54 -7.54
N LEU A 51 -22.63 12.47 -6.22
CA LEU A 51 -23.45 11.43 -5.60
C LEU A 51 -24.72 12.08 -5.07
N SER A 52 -25.87 11.55 -5.48
CA SER A 52 -27.20 12.02 -5.10
C SER A 52 -27.91 10.97 -4.25
N CYS A 53 -28.26 11.31 -3.03
CA CYS A 53 -29.01 10.46 -2.11
C CYS A 53 -30.45 10.93 -2.03
N LEU A 54 -31.39 9.99 -2.19
CA LEU A 54 -32.84 10.23 -2.14
C LEU A 54 -33.50 9.32 -1.11
N VAL A 55 -34.50 9.88 -0.43
CA VAL A 55 -35.40 9.13 0.45
C VAL A 55 -36.66 8.71 -0.32
N HIS A 56 -37.03 7.44 -0.19
CA HIS A 56 -38.25 6.90 -0.78
C HIS A 56 -39.25 6.51 0.32
N ASN A 57 -40.56 6.54 -0.01
CA ASN A 57 -41.66 6.10 0.85
C ASN A 57 -41.72 6.83 2.20
N SER A 58 -41.25 8.07 2.27
CA SER A 58 -41.32 8.87 3.48
C SER A 58 -42.63 9.65 3.54
N SER A 59 -43.26 9.67 4.71
CA SER A 59 -44.44 10.48 5.00
C SER A 59 -44.11 11.84 5.63
N GLN A 60 -42.84 12.08 5.95
CA GLN A 60 -42.37 13.30 6.60
C GLN A 60 -41.01 13.72 6.03
N ALA A 61 -40.55 14.92 6.40
CA ALA A 61 -39.22 15.39 6.06
C ALA A 61 -38.18 14.58 6.80
N GLU A 62 -37.22 14.00 6.08
CA GLU A 62 -36.17 13.14 6.59
C GLU A 62 -34.80 13.80 6.41
N GLU A 63 -34.03 13.88 7.49
CA GLU A 63 -32.66 14.40 7.45
C GLU A 63 -31.69 13.33 7.03
N LEU A 64 -30.79 13.67 6.09
CA LEU A 64 -29.74 12.83 5.52
C LEU A 64 -28.39 13.28 5.98
N LEU A 65 -27.51 12.31 6.26
CA LEU A 65 -26.12 12.48 6.63
C LEU A 65 -25.24 11.77 5.63
N TRP A 66 -24.12 12.40 5.25
CA TRP A 66 -23.10 11.78 4.45
C TRP A 66 -21.85 11.50 5.26
N TYR A 67 -21.20 10.39 4.94
CA TYR A 67 -19.91 9.99 5.50
C TYR A 67 -18.93 9.67 4.38
N ARG A 68 -17.66 10.07 4.56
CA ARG A 68 -16.51 9.61 3.77
C ARG A 68 -15.67 8.72 4.67
N GLY A 69 -15.69 7.41 4.42
CA GLY A 69 -15.16 6.43 5.38
C GLY A 69 -15.86 6.57 6.73
N THR A 70 -15.10 6.88 7.78
CA THR A 70 -15.63 7.11 9.13
C THR A 70 -15.97 8.58 9.44
N GLY A 71 -15.52 9.52 8.59
CA GLY A 71 -15.71 10.96 8.79
C GLY A 71 -17.05 11.44 8.25
N GLN A 72 -17.78 12.23 9.05
CA GLN A 72 -19.00 12.88 8.59
C GLN A 72 -18.66 14.04 7.65
N VAL A 73 -19.42 14.17 6.56
CA VAL A 73 -19.32 15.28 5.61
C VAL A 73 -20.19 16.43 6.04
N ASP A 74 -19.64 17.63 6.12
CA ASP A 74 -20.42 18.84 6.42
C ASP A 74 -21.25 19.24 5.20
N LEU A 75 -22.57 19.28 5.40
CA LEU A 75 -23.53 19.65 4.38
C LEU A 75 -24.04 21.06 4.62
N LYS A 76 -24.20 21.82 3.55
CA LYS A 76 -24.83 23.14 3.60
C LYS A 76 -26.32 23.01 3.94
N ASP A 77 -26.85 24.04 4.60
CA ASP A 77 -28.28 24.13 4.83
C ASP A 77 -29.04 24.12 3.48
N GLY A 78 -30.15 23.37 3.42
CA GLY A 78 -30.87 23.12 2.18
C GLY A 78 -30.46 21.89 1.39
N ASN A 79 -29.34 21.23 1.78
CA ASN A 79 -28.86 20.00 1.16
C ASN A 79 -28.87 18.79 2.12
N LYS A 80 -29.88 18.75 3.01
CA LYS A 80 -29.95 17.74 4.09
C LYS A 80 -31.29 17.01 4.18
N VAL A 81 -32.34 17.48 3.52
CA VAL A 81 -33.69 16.97 3.74
C VAL A 81 -34.25 16.32 2.50
N ASN A 82 -34.63 15.05 2.61
CA ASN A 82 -35.17 14.16 1.58
C ASN A 82 -34.27 13.91 0.37
N ILE A 83 -33.47 14.89 -0.04
CA ILE A 83 -32.50 14.82 -1.11
C ILE A 83 -31.21 15.50 -0.63
N SER A 84 -30.08 14.81 -0.83
CA SER A 84 -28.76 15.36 -0.50
C SER A 84 -27.75 14.98 -1.57
N ASN A 85 -26.95 15.95 -1.99
CA ASN A 85 -25.95 15.78 -3.04
C ASN A 85 -24.57 16.13 -2.50
N ILE A 86 -23.58 15.31 -2.81
CA ILE A 86 -22.17 15.62 -2.57
C ILE A 86 -21.40 15.57 -3.87
N CYS A 87 -20.36 16.40 -3.97
CA CYS A 87 -19.47 16.45 -5.11
C CYS A 87 -18.05 16.12 -4.65
N ILE A 88 -17.43 15.18 -5.31
CA ILE A 88 -16.02 14.80 -5.12
C ILE A 88 -15.23 15.47 -6.24
N SER A 89 -14.36 16.41 -5.92
CA SER A 89 -13.67 17.23 -6.91
C SER A 89 -12.30 17.72 -6.38
N PRO A 90 -11.21 17.43 -7.09
CA PRO A 90 -11.10 16.45 -8.18
C PRO A 90 -11.17 15.00 -7.67
N VAL A 91 -11.52 14.07 -8.54
CA VAL A 91 -11.36 12.63 -8.29
C VAL A 91 -9.92 12.26 -8.64
N ASN A 92 -9.23 11.66 -7.70
CA ASN A 92 -7.82 11.27 -7.83
C ASN A 92 -7.59 9.84 -7.34
N GLU A 93 -6.36 9.35 -7.48
CA GLU A 93 -5.97 7.99 -7.09
C GLU A 93 -6.17 7.69 -5.60
N SER A 94 -6.14 8.71 -4.72
CA SER A 94 -6.37 8.52 -3.28
C SER A 94 -7.84 8.27 -2.93
N ASP A 95 -8.75 8.50 -3.87
CA ASP A 95 -10.17 8.20 -3.72
C ASP A 95 -10.49 6.73 -4.05
N ASN A 96 -9.54 5.98 -4.60
CA ASN A 96 -9.74 4.57 -4.91
C ASN A 96 -9.98 3.75 -3.64
N GLY A 97 -11.07 2.98 -3.62
CA GLY A 97 -11.50 2.20 -2.46
C GLY A 97 -12.18 3.01 -1.35
N VAL A 98 -12.31 4.33 -1.50
CA VAL A 98 -13.02 5.17 -0.52
C VAL A 98 -14.52 4.92 -0.61
N THR A 99 -15.14 4.68 0.54
CA THR A 99 -16.58 4.47 0.64
C THR A 99 -17.28 5.75 1.11
N PHE A 100 -18.33 6.13 0.38
CA PHE A 100 -19.26 7.20 0.74
C PHE A 100 -20.57 6.59 1.16
N THR A 101 -21.08 6.94 2.34
CA THR A 101 -22.32 6.40 2.88
C THR A 101 -23.32 7.51 3.11
N CYS A 102 -24.49 7.40 2.48
CA CYS A 102 -25.67 8.18 2.81
C CYS A 102 -26.47 7.44 3.85
N ARG A 103 -26.84 8.12 4.92
CA ARG A 103 -27.54 7.53 6.06
C ARG A 103 -28.64 8.45 6.56
N LEU A 104 -29.74 7.85 7.03
CA LEU A 104 -30.80 8.56 7.69
C LEU A 104 -30.35 9.04 9.09
N ALA A 105 -30.63 10.30 9.43
CA ALA A 105 -30.18 10.85 10.72
C ALA A 105 -30.88 10.17 11.91
N ARG A 106 -32.19 9.89 11.82
CA ARG A 106 -32.99 9.26 12.89
C ARG A 106 -32.80 7.75 13.01
N ASP A 107 -32.41 7.07 11.94
CA ASP A 107 -32.21 5.60 11.93
C ASP A 107 -30.91 5.22 11.19
N LYS A 108 -29.93 4.83 11.97
CA LYS A 108 -28.61 4.47 11.47
C LYS A 108 -28.59 3.16 10.66
N ALA A 109 -29.63 2.33 10.78
CA ALA A 109 -29.71 1.08 10.02
C ALA A 109 -30.12 1.33 8.56
N VAL A 110 -30.79 2.46 8.29
CA VAL A 110 -31.22 2.86 6.95
C VAL A 110 -30.11 3.68 6.31
N GLN A 111 -29.30 3.00 5.46
CA GLN A 111 -28.14 3.59 4.78
C GLN A 111 -27.87 2.89 3.46
N VAL A 112 -27.21 3.59 2.55
CA VAL A 112 -26.65 3.05 1.29
C VAL A 112 -25.24 3.57 1.13
N SER A 113 -24.31 2.66 0.79
CA SER A 113 -22.90 2.95 0.61
C SER A 113 -22.49 2.79 -0.85
N VAL A 114 -21.65 3.70 -1.32
CA VAL A 114 -20.98 3.61 -2.61
C VAL A 114 -19.48 3.61 -2.41
N THR A 115 -18.79 2.59 -2.92
CA THR A 115 -17.33 2.51 -2.90
C THR A 115 -16.80 2.93 -4.27
N LEU A 116 -15.86 3.87 -4.31
CA LEU A 116 -15.25 4.29 -5.55
C LEU A 116 -14.20 3.26 -6.01
N ASP A 117 -14.26 2.89 -7.26
CA ASP A 117 -13.24 2.16 -8.00
C ASP A 117 -12.63 3.13 -9.03
N VAL A 118 -11.61 3.89 -8.58
CA VAL A 118 -10.96 4.89 -9.43
C VAL A 118 -9.91 4.24 -10.27
N GLN A 119 -10.10 4.26 -11.58
CA GLN A 119 -9.19 3.68 -12.55
C GLN A 119 -8.16 4.71 -13.00
N PHE A 120 -6.87 4.32 -12.96
CA PHE A 120 -5.75 5.18 -13.35
C PHE A 120 -4.55 4.38 -13.86
N PRO A 121 -3.76 4.96 -14.79
CA PRO A 121 -2.56 4.31 -15.32
C PRO A 121 -1.46 4.20 -14.25
N PRO A 122 -0.42 3.37 -14.48
CA PRO A 122 0.69 3.21 -13.55
C PRO A 122 1.38 4.52 -13.20
N GLN A 123 1.52 4.78 -11.89
CA GLN A 123 2.30 5.88 -11.34
C GLN A 123 3.49 5.28 -10.58
N LEU A 124 4.70 5.67 -10.96
CA LEU A 124 5.93 5.07 -10.50
C LEU A 124 6.74 6.03 -9.61
N SER A 125 7.32 5.49 -8.54
CA SER A 125 8.26 6.19 -7.69
C SER A 125 9.33 5.24 -7.14
N GLY A 126 10.42 5.78 -6.62
CA GLY A 126 11.53 5.03 -6.04
C GLY A 126 12.80 5.88 -6.05
N GLU A 127 13.84 5.40 -5.40
CA GLU A 127 15.15 6.05 -5.36
C GLU A 127 15.89 5.82 -6.68
N GLU A 128 16.28 6.90 -7.37
CA GLU A 128 16.85 6.83 -8.71
C GLU A 128 18.31 6.40 -8.74
N THR A 129 19.08 6.72 -7.69
CA THR A 129 20.51 6.45 -7.65
C THR A 129 20.90 5.74 -6.36
N LEU A 130 21.53 4.59 -6.48
CA LEU A 130 21.99 3.78 -5.36
C LEU A 130 23.49 3.56 -5.45
N HIS A 131 24.19 3.88 -4.37
CA HIS A 131 25.61 3.60 -4.19
C HIS A 131 25.79 2.48 -3.18
N VAL A 132 26.49 1.44 -3.54
CA VAL A 132 26.69 0.27 -2.68
C VAL A 132 28.13 -0.25 -2.81
N GLU A 133 28.74 -0.64 -1.70
CA GLU A 133 30.06 -1.28 -1.71
C GLU A 133 29.94 -2.72 -2.24
N GLU A 134 30.96 -3.16 -2.98
CA GLU A 134 31.08 -4.53 -3.44
C GLU A 134 30.91 -5.54 -2.28
N GLU A 135 30.33 -6.70 -2.55
CA GLU A 135 29.97 -7.77 -1.60
C GLU A 135 28.84 -7.40 -0.61
N LYS A 136 28.23 -6.22 -0.69
CA LYS A 136 27.02 -5.88 0.08
C LYS A 136 25.77 -6.30 -0.69
N ASP A 137 24.64 -6.28 0.00
CA ASP A 137 23.34 -6.51 -0.60
C ASP A 137 22.68 -5.17 -0.94
N VAL A 138 21.92 -5.14 -2.04
CA VAL A 138 21.12 -3.99 -2.45
C VAL A 138 19.71 -4.42 -2.81
N THR A 139 18.75 -3.53 -2.57
CA THR A 139 17.36 -3.72 -3.00
C THR A 139 16.88 -2.48 -3.77
N LEU A 140 16.54 -2.69 -5.03
CA LEU A 140 15.89 -1.69 -5.86
C LEU A 140 14.38 -1.80 -5.62
N THR A 141 13.75 -0.70 -5.24
CA THR A 141 12.32 -0.66 -4.92
C THR A 141 11.59 0.25 -5.87
N CYS A 142 10.80 -0.34 -6.74
CA CYS A 142 9.88 0.35 -7.65
C CYS A 142 8.49 0.35 -7.02
N ASN A 143 8.04 1.50 -6.53
CA ASN A 143 6.66 1.66 -6.10
C ASN A 143 5.80 1.95 -7.32
N SER A 144 4.75 1.16 -7.51
CA SER A 144 3.87 1.25 -8.66
C SER A 144 2.41 1.21 -8.19
N LYS A 145 1.72 2.32 -8.34
CA LYS A 145 0.28 2.39 -8.09
C LYS A 145 -0.45 2.39 -9.42
N ALA A 146 -1.39 1.48 -9.58
CA ALA A 146 -2.24 1.38 -10.76
C ALA A 146 -3.57 0.73 -10.40
N ASN A 147 -4.65 1.13 -11.05
CA ASN A 147 -5.93 0.43 -11.00
C ASN A 147 -6.56 0.43 -12.41
N PRO A 148 -6.75 -0.74 -13.03
CA PRO A 148 -6.48 -2.10 -12.53
C PRO A 148 -4.98 -2.36 -12.30
N GLN A 149 -4.71 -3.39 -11.47
CA GLN A 149 -3.35 -3.80 -11.13
C GLN A 149 -2.50 -4.06 -12.39
N ALA A 150 -1.29 -3.54 -12.38
CA ALA A 150 -0.35 -3.64 -13.47
C ALA A 150 0.60 -4.85 -13.35
N GLN A 151 1.17 -5.26 -14.47
CA GLN A 151 2.28 -6.22 -14.53
C GLN A 151 3.60 -5.46 -14.58
N SER A 152 4.64 -6.02 -13.95
CA SER A 152 5.94 -5.37 -13.85
C SER A 152 7.07 -6.29 -14.28
N ILE A 153 8.07 -5.73 -14.96
CA ILE A 153 9.30 -6.42 -15.32
C ILE A 153 10.52 -5.52 -15.04
N TRP A 154 11.68 -6.14 -14.80
CA TRP A 154 12.96 -5.44 -14.73
C TRP A 154 13.74 -5.60 -16.01
N LEU A 155 14.28 -4.49 -16.51
CA LEU A 155 15.31 -4.47 -17.53
C LEU A 155 16.65 -4.10 -16.86
N LYS A 156 17.74 -4.56 -17.42
CA LYS A 156 19.11 -4.06 -17.14
C LYS A 156 19.73 -3.60 -18.44
N ASP A 157 20.16 -2.35 -18.50
CA ASP A 157 20.78 -1.74 -19.69
C ASP A 157 19.93 -1.95 -20.96
N ASN A 158 18.59 -1.71 -20.83
CA ASN A 158 17.57 -1.88 -21.88
C ASN A 158 17.34 -3.34 -22.35
N GLN A 159 17.84 -4.33 -21.63
CA GLN A 159 17.57 -5.74 -21.91
C GLN A 159 16.81 -6.40 -20.77
N ILE A 160 15.96 -7.38 -21.10
CA ILE A 160 15.23 -8.13 -20.04
C ILE A 160 16.25 -8.73 -19.08
N LEU A 161 16.08 -8.41 -17.78
CA LEU A 161 16.98 -8.89 -16.74
C LEU A 161 16.95 -10.41 -16.64
N THR A 162 18.10 -11.03 -16.89
CA THR A 162 18.27 -12.46 -16.65
C THR A 162 18.55 -12.69 -15.17
N LEU A 163 17.62 -13.33 -14.48
CA LEU A 163 17.73 -13.58 -13.05
C LEU A 163 18.74 -14.70 -12.74
N GLN A 164 19.73 -14.38 -11.94
CA GLN A 164 20.62 -15.37 -11.32
C GLN A 164 19.97 -15.83 -10.01
N GLN A 165 19.38 -17.01 -9.97
CA GLN A 165 18.60 -17.52 -8.82
C GLN A 165 19.37 -17.52 -7.49
N SER A 166 20.70 -17.64 -7.53
CA SER A 166 21.54 -17.59 -6.33
C SER A 166 21.71 -16.19 -5.74
N ARG A 167 21.53 -15.12 -6.54
CA ARG A 167 21.83 -13.74 -6.17
C ARG A 167 20.62 -12.81 -6.31
N HIS A 168 19.74 -13.05 -7.28
CA HIS A 168 18.58 -12.18 -7.55
C HIS A 168 17.32 -12.75 -6.94
N LYS A 169 16.59 -11.91 -6.19
CA LYS A 169 15.26 -12.23 -5.66
C LYS A 169 14.28 -11.13 -6.07
N LEU A 170 13.15 -11.54 -6.62
CA LEU A 170 12.03 -10.66 -6.90
C LEU A 170 10.99 -10.76 -5.79
N TYR A 171 10.47 -9.62 -5.38
CA TYR A 171 9.32 -9.52 -4.50
C TYR A 171 8.31 -8.57 -5.14
N GLN A 172 7.04 -8.98 -5.20
CA GLN A 172 5.99 -8.18 -5.81
C GLN A 172 4.72 -8.20 -4.97
N THR A 173 4.15 -7.03 -4.79
CA THR A 173 2.81 -6.81 -4.26
C THR A 173 1.99 -6.00 -5.27
N SER A 174 0.77 -5.58 -4.90
CA SER A 174 -0.05 -4.70 -5.74
C SER A 174 0.57 -3.32 -5.98
N GLU A 175 1.45 -2.85 -5.08
CA GLU A 175 2.00 -1.49 -5.10
C GLU A 175 3.53 -1.43 -5.11
N VAL A 176 4.20 -2.56 -4.91
CA VAL A 176 5.66 -2.59 -4.76
C VAL A 176 6.24 -3.72 -5.59
N PHE A 177 7.23 -3.40 -6.40
CA PHE A 177 8.02 -4.35 -7.16
C PHE A 177 9.50 -4.18 -6.83
N GLN A 178 10.12 -5.19 -6.20
CA GLN A 178 11.49 -5.13 -5.72
C GLN A 178 12.38 -6.15 -6.43
N LEU A 179 13.61 -5.71 -6.69
CA LEU A 179 14.72 -6.56 -7.08
C LEU A 179 15.79 -6.47 -5.98
N SER A 180 16.03 -7.57 -5.28
CA SER A 180 17.14 -7.70 -4.34
C SER A 180 18.30 -8.43 -5.00
N ILE A 181 19.51 -7.85 -4.92
CA ILE A 181 20.76 -8.42 -5.42
C ILE A 181 21.66 -8.65 -4.21
N THR A 182 22.03 -9.90 -3.96
CA THR A 182 22.92 -10.26 -2.85
C THR A 182 24.36 -10.28 -3.32
N LYS A 183 25.27 -9.76 -2.48
CA LYS A 183 26.72 -9.67 -2.75
C LYS A 183 26.99 -9.06 -4.11
N VAL A 184 26.66 -7.77 -4.24
CA VAL A 184 26.84 -7.06 -5.52
C VAL A 184 28.28 -7.10 -5.98
N GLU A 185 28.45 -7.20 -7.30
CA GLU A 185 29.72 -7.22 -8.02
C GLU A 185 29.81 -6.00 -8.95
N LYS A 186 31.02 -5.66 -9.39
CA LYS A 186 31.21 -4.58 -10.38
C LYS A 186 30.41 -4.78 -11.68
N SER A 187 30.14 -6.02 -12.04
CA SER A 187 29.30 -6.40 -13.18
C SER A 187 27.82 -6.04 -13.00
N ASP A 188 27.39 -5.76 -11.76
CA ASP A 188 26.02 -5.31 -11.47
C ASP A 188 25.83 -3.81 -11.67
N ASN A 189 26.91 -3.04 -11.86
CA ASN A 189 26.79 -1.64 -12.30
C ASN A 189 25.89 -1.55 -13.53
N GLY A 190 25.08 -0.51 -13.59
CA GLY A 190 24.25 -0.26 -14.75
C GLY A 190 22.93 0.40 -14.40
N THR A 191 22.11 0.56 -15.42
CA THR A 191 20.76 1.10 -15.28
C THR A 191 19.75 -0.04 -15.24
N TYR A 192 19.00 -0.09 -14.15
CA TYR A 192 17.88 -1.01 -13.98
C TYR A 192 16.58 -0.25 -14.22
N THR A 193 15.81 -0.65 -15.22
CA THR A 193 14.54 -0.01 -15.54
C THR A 193 13.39 -0.89 -15.05
N CYS A 194 12.57 -0.35 -14.16
CA CYS A 194 11.28 -0.91 -13.81
C CYS A 194 10.27 -0.52 -14.89
N VAL A 195 9.75 -1.49 -15.60
CA VAL A 195 8.70 -1.31 -16.61
C VAL A 195 7.41 -1.88 -16.06
N VAL A 196 6.37 -1.07 -16.07
CA VAL A 196 5.05 -1.43 -15.53
C VAL A 196 4.00 -1.18 -16.60
N GLU A 197 3.15 -2.17 -16.85
CA GLU A 197 2.13 -2.14 -17.91
C GLU A 197 0.76 -2.54 -17.35
N SER A 198 -0.26 -1.77 -17.70
CA SER A 198 -1.68 -2.05 -17.42
C SER A 198 -2.53 -1.81 -18.66
N GLY A 199 -3.80 -2.21 -18.61
CA GLY A 199 -4.76 -1.91 -19.68
C GLY A 199 -5.02 -0.41 -19.93
N LEU A 200 -4.61 0.47 -19.01
CA LEU A 200 -4.79 1.92 -19.09
C LEU A 200 -3.53 2.68 -19.51
N GLY A 201 -2.40 1.99 -19.63
CA GLY A 201 -1.13 2.59 -20.02
C GLY A 201 0.07 1.88 -19.41
N ASN A 202 1.25 2.41 -19.72
CA ASN A 202 2.52 1.93 -19.23
C ASN A 202 3.30 3.05 -18.54
N GLY A 203 4.26 2.65 -17.71
CA GLY A 203 5.21 3.55 -17.06
C GLY A 203 6.58 2.89 -16.94
N THR A 204 7.62 3.71 -16.92
CA THR A 204 9.00 3.25 -16.71
C THR A 204 9.68 4.12 -15.67
N ARG A 205 10.58 3.51 -14.89
CA ARG A 205 11.45 4.23 -13.96
C ARG A 205 12.83 3.62 -13.91
N ASP A 206 13.83 4.47 -14.05
CA ASP A 206 15.23 4.08 -14.05
C ASP A 206 15.83 4.19 -12.66
N PHE A 207 16.69 3.22 -12.35
CA PHE A 207 17.48 3.10 -11.12
C PHE A 207 18.94 2.91 -11.53
N HIS A 208 19.79 3.84 -11.15
CA HIS A 208 21.23 3.77 -11.44
C HIS A 208 21.96 3.13 -10.27
N LEU A 209 22.46 1.92 -10.45
CA LEU A 209 23.26 1.20 -9.46
C LEU A 209 24.75 1.43 -9.70
N PHE A 210 25.41 2.01 -8.69
CA PHE A 210 26.86 2.21 -8.65
C PHE A 210 27.49 1.32 -7.58
N VAL A 211 28.27 0.33 -8.00
CA VAL A 211 29.02 -0.53 -7.10
C VAL A 211 30.40 0.05 -6.87
N GLU A 212 30.65 0.52 -5.65
CA GLU A 212 31.94 1.10 -5.22
C GLU A 212 32.92 0.02 -4.78
N ASP A 213 34.20 0.38 -4.77
CA ASP A 213 35.21 -0.52 -4.24
C ASP A 213 35.04 -0.73 -2.74
N LYS A 214 35.30 -1.92 -2.28
CA LYS A 214 35.30 -2.25 -0.87
C LYS A 214 36.29 -1.39 -0.12
N LYS A 215 35.87 -0.60 0.85
CA LYS A 215 36.77 0.21 1.66
C LYS A 215 37.70 -0.67 2.45
N PRO A 216 39.03 -0.42 2.39
CA PRO A 216 39.97 -1.20 3.17
C PRO A 216 39.67 -1.02 4.66
N VAL A 217 39.36 -2.10 5.32
CA VAL A 217 39.21 -2.12 6.78
C VAL A 217 40.60 -2.07 7.38
N PHE A 218 41.06 -0.88 7.75
CA PHE A 218 42.31 -0.77 8.52
C PHE A 218 42.01 -1.31 9.92
N PRO A 219 42.76 -2.33 10.37
CA PRO A 219 42.62 -2.86 11.71
C PRO A 219 43.15 -1.85 12.72
N THR A 220 42.32 -0.82 13.05
CA THR A 220 42.68 0.26 13.98
C THR A 220 43.16 -0.28 15.31
N GLU A 221 42.58 -1.38 15.79
CA GLU A 221 43.00 -2.05 17.01
C GLU A 221 44.46 -2.60 16.91
N ALA A 222 44.82 -3.19 15.76
CA ALA A 222 46.17 -3.68 15.54
C ALA A 222 47.18 -2.53 15.43
N ILE A 223 46.80 -1.40 14.81
CA ILE A 223 47.65 -0.19 14.71
C ILE A 223 47.84 0.41 16.10
N ILE A 224 46.79 0.53 16.91
CA ILE A 224 46.88 1.02 18.28
C ILE A 224 47.72 0.10 19.14
N ALA A 225 47.53 -1.21 19.06
CA ALA A 225 48.33 -2.18 19.80
C ALA A 225 49.85 -2.11 19.42
N ALA A 226 50.15 -2.01 18.12
CA ALA A 226 51.51 -1.83 17.65
C ALA A 226 52.12 -0.50 18.14
N ALA A 227 51.40 0.61 18.09
CA ALA A 227 51.85 1.89 18.60
C ALA A 227 52.14 1.85 20.13
N VAL A 228 51.28 1.17 20.90
CA VAL A 228 51.46 0.99 22.35
C VAL A 228 52.72 0.16 22.62
N VAL A 229 52.93 -0.95 21.91
CA VAL A 229 54.11 -1.79 22.07
C VAL A 229 55.38 -1.00 21.75
N VAL A 230 55.38 -0.24 20.64
CA VAL A 230 56.52 0.59 20.24
C VAL A 230 56.81 1.68 21.28
N THR A 231 55.80 2.36 21.79
CA THR A 231 56.01 3.39 22.82
C THR A 231 56.54 2.81 24.11
N ILE A 232 56.04 1.67 24.57
CA ILE A 232 56.53 0.97 25.76
C ILE A 232 57.99 0.53 25.59
N THR A 233 58.35 -0.03 24.43
CA THR A 233 59.73 -0.48 24.17
C THR A 233 60.70 0.69 24.14
N ILE A 234 60.30 1.85 23.56
CA ILE A 234 61.10 3.08 23.60
C ILE A 234 61.30 3.58 25.03
N LEU A 235 60.23 3.62 25.83
CA LEU A 235 60.30 4.02 27.23
C LEU A 235 61.22 3.12 28.06
N PHE A 236 61.12 1.81 27.90
CA PHE A 236 62.02 0.87 28.56
C PHE A 236 63.48 1.04 28.09
N GLY A 237 63.72 1.29 26.80
CA GLY A 237 65.03 1.61 26.26
C GLY A 237 65.66 2.85 26.89
N ILE A 238 64.87 3.92 27.04
CA ILE A 238 65.31 5.17 27.69
C ILE A 238 65.61 4.93 29.18
N VAL A 239 64.73 4.22 29.90
CA VAL A 239 64.93 3.91 31.33
C VAL A 239 66.18 3.02 31.53
N ALA A 240 66.40 2.00 30.69
CA ALA A 240 67.59 1.16 30.77
C ALA A 240 68.91 1.87 30.44
N GLN A 241 68.84 2.97 29.67
CA GLN A 241 70.04 3.73 29.31
C GLN A 241 70.26 4.97 30.22
N LYS A 242 69.32 5.30 31.09
CA LYS A 242 69.39 6.51 31.93
C LYS A 242 70.70 6.59 32.70
N ASP A 243 71.23 5.47 33.24
CA ASP A 243 72.51 5.44 33.98
C ASP A 243 73.73 5.72 33.10
N LYS A 244 73.66 5.36 31.80
CA LYS A 244 74.72 5.71 30.84
C LYS A 244 74.62 7.18 30.42
N ILE A 245 73.42 7.69 30.22
CA ILE A 245 73.16 9.11 29.87
C ILE A 245 73.57 10.01 31.03
N PHE A 246 73.26 9.66 32.28
CA PHE A 246 73.69 10.43 33.45
C PHE A 246 75.22 10.43 33.65
N LYS A 247 75.90 9.36 33.35
CA LYS A 247 77.39 9.34 33.39
C LYS A 247 78.00 10.24 32.35
N VAL A 248 77.47 10.32 31.14
CA VAL A 248 77.99 11.23 30.09
C VAL A 248 77.76 12.69 30.44
N TRP A 249 76.64 13.02 31.10
CA TRP A 249 76.38 14.40 31.58
C TRP A 249 77.31 14.80 32.72
N LYS A 250 77.71 13.88 33.60
CA LYS A 250 78.58 14.16 34.74
C LYS A 250 80.04 14.28 34.36
N CYS A 251 80.46 13.84 33.14
CA CYS A 251 81.83 14.03 32.61
C CYS A 251 81.97 15.31 31.80
N ARG A 252 80.95 16.13 31.64
CA ARG A 252 80.94 17.36 30.83
C ARG A 252 80.70 18.65 31.65
N GLY A 253 80.78 18.55 33.01
CA GLY A 253 80.70 19.68 33.96
C GLY A 253 82.04 19.82 34.70
#